data_d6198df601a03b65b55bc34372e8fb14
#
_entry.id   d6198df601a03b65b55bc34372e8fb14
#
_cell.length_a   1.000
_cell.length_b   1.000
_cell.length_c   1.000
_cell.angle_alpha   90.00
_cell.angle_beta   90.00
_cell.angle_gamma   90.00
#
_symmetry.space_group_name_H-M   'P 1'
#
loop_
_entity.id
_entity.type
_entity.pdbx_description
1 polymer ?
#
loop_
_entity_poly.entity_id
_entity_poly.type
_entity_poly.pdbx_seq_one_letter_code
_entity_poly.pdbx_strand_id
1 'polypeptide(L)'
;DAPGEVRRRVQQDTTGHRRCMGDPLYQIRLLLRASRDRLTKRQQERLREAFTADEAHISVEVAYLLTQQVRDVFHQDTPAHGRHLAAHLIQRLPACPIPEIARLGADPTQMEGRTRRLLRHRRSQQRTQPKPSTDIIELGRRTAKGYPNPTNNKLRMLLIAGDLDAFTHTQL
;
A
#
# COMPACT_ATOMS: atom_id res chain seq x y z
N ASP A 1 6.03 8.86 2.68
CA ASP A 1 6.67 7.59 3.08
C ASP A 1 7.49 7.83 4.36
N ALA A 2 6.76 7.95 5.50
CA ALA A 2 7.36 8.30 6.79
C ALA A 2 8.54 7.37 7.19
N PRO A 3 8.45 6.03 7.13
CA PRO A 3 9.60 5.19 7.48
C PRO A 3 10.83 5.44 6.61
N GLY A 4 10.61 5.75 5.32
CA GLY A 4 11.70 6.06 4.40
C GLY A 4 12.36 7.41 4.69
N GLU A 5 11.63 8.39 5.20
CA GLU A 5 12.17 9.70 5.60
C GLU A 5 12.97 9.59 6.90
N VAL A 6 12.39 8.96 7.92
CA VAL A 6 13.08 8.68 9.19
C VAL A 6 14.36 7.87 8.95
N ARG A 7 14.31 6.82 8.12
CA ARG A 7 15.49 6.04 7.74
C ARG A 7 16.58 6.93 7.15
N ARG A 8 16.24 7.84 6.21
CA ARG A 8 17.24 8.72 5.57
C ARG A 8 17.86 9.69 6.56
N ARG A 9 17.09 10.21 7.52
CA ARG A 9 17.61 11.04 8.59
C ARG A 9 18.55 10.25 9.48
N VAL A 10 18.12 9.10 10.01
CA VAL A 10 18.93 8.27 10.88
C VAL A 10 20.25 7.86 10.19
N GLN A 11 20.21 7.45 8.91
CA GLN A 11 21.42 7.15 8.15
C GLN A 11 22.35 8.36 8.01
N GLN A 12 21.79 9.55 7.76
CA GLN A 12 22.59 10.77 7.68
C GLN A 12 23.26 11.09 9.02
N ASP A 13 22.53 10.89 10.12
CA ASP A 13 22.99 11.23 11.48
C ASP A 13 24.04 10.21 11.98
N THR A 14 23.90 8.92 11.61
CA THR A 14 24.79 7.85 12.10
C THR A 14 26.02 7.62 11.21
N THR A 15 25.83 7.64 9.89
CA THR A 15 26.91 7.27 8.93
C THR A 15 27.37 8.43 8.06
N GLY A 16 26.75 9.59 8.14
CA GLY A 16 27.00 10.73 7.26
C GLY A 16 26.54 10.51 5.80
N HIS A 17 25.99 9.36 5.49
CA HIS A 17 25.60 8.97 4.14
C HIS A 17 24.15 8.45 4.08
N ARG A 18 23.43 8.79 3.00
CA ARG A 18 22.05 8.32 2.79
C ARG A 18 21.94 7.00 2.00
N ARG A 19 23.05 6.51 1.44
CA ARG A 19 23.07 5.35 0.53
C ARG A 19 24.37 4.59 0.67
N CYS A 20 24.49 3.77 1.70
CA CYS A 20 25.59 2.84 1.83
C CYS A 20 25.08 1.40 1.70
N MET A 21 25.65 0.61 0.78
CA MET A 21 25.21 -0.78 0.54
C MET A 21 25.50 -1.69 1.76
N GLY A 22 26.50 -1.36 2.57
CA GLY A 22 26.83 -2.08 3.81
C GLY A 22 25.94 -1.75 5.00
N ASP A 23 25.11 -0.69 4.91
CA ASP A 23 24.25 -0.25 6.00
C ASP A 23 22.99 -1.15 6.08
N PRO A 24 22.70 -1.74 7.26
CA PRO A 24 21.50 -2.54 7.49
C PRO A 24 20.20 -1.82 7.12
N LEU A 25 20.07 -0.54 7.44
CA LEU A 25 18.89 0.26 7.11
C LEU A 25 18.72 0.48 5.60
N TYR A 26 19.80 0.58 4.85
CA TYR A 26 19.72 0.69 3.40
C TYR A 26 19.22 -0.61 2.76
N GLN A 27 19.66 -1.74 3.27
CA GLN A 27 19.28 -3.05 2.77
C GLN A 27 17.79 -3.36 2.92
N ILE A 28 17.16 -2.83 3.99
CA ILE A 28 15.72 -3.03 4.24
C ILE A 28 14.81 -1.96 3.62
N ARG A 29 15.34 -0.99 2.86
CA ARG A 29 14.59 0.17 2.33
C ARG A 29 13.31 -0.18 1.57
N LEU A 30 13.30 -1.31 0.87
CA LEU A 30 12.11 -1.78 0.14
C LEU A 30 11.12 -2.50 1.08
N LEU A 31 11.63 -3.21 2.08
CA LEU A 31 10.82 -3.92 3.06
C LEU A 31 10.02 -2.95 3.95
N LEU A 32 10.57 -1.77 4.27
CA LEU A 32 9.88 -0.73 5.02
C LEU A 32 8.60 -0.23 4.33
N ARG A 33 8.50 -0.38 3.00
CA ARG A 33 7.30 -0.01 2.23
C ARG A 33 6.28 -1.12 2.15
N ALA A 34 6.65 -2.35 2.44
CA ALA A 34 5.77 -3.49 2.35
C ALA A 34 4.80 -3.56 3.55
N SER A 35 3.63 -4.15 3.34
CA SER A 35 2.76 -4.55 4.43
C SER A 35 3.35 -5.78 5.13
N ARG A 36 3.24 -5.84 6.47
CA ARG A 36 3.75 -6.94 7.28
C ARG A 36 3.21 -8.30 6.82
N ASP A 37 1.95 -8.34 6.40
CA ASP A 37 1.27 -9.56 5.96
C ASP A 37 1.84 -10.13 4.65
N ARG A 38 2.52 -9.29 3.85
CA ARG A 38 3.12 -9.69 2.57
C ARG A 38 4.59 -10.10 2.70
N LEU A 39 5.17 -9.94 3.87
CA LEU A 39 6.56 -10.27 4.11
C LEU A 39 6.73 -11.75 4.42
N THR A 40 7.71 -12.37 3.79
CA THR A 40 8.14 -13.73 4.13
C THR A 40 8.84 -13.75 5.49
N LYS A 41 8.89 -14.90 6.15
CA LYS A 41 9.60 -15.07 7.45
C LYS A 41 11.04 -14.56 7.38
N ARG A 42 11.75 -14.87 6.30
CA ARG A 42 13.14 -14.39 6.07
C ARG A 42 13.23 -12.86 5.95
N GLN A 43 12.24 -12.23 5.33
CA GLN A 43 12.19 -10.76 5.22
C GLN A 43 11.87 -10.10 6.56
N GLN A 44 10.99 -10.71 7.36
CA GLN A 44 10.68 -10.25 8.72
C GLN A 44 11.91 -10.34 9.62
N GLU A 45 12.69 -11.42 9.52
CA GLU A 45 13.93 -11.59 10.27
C GLU A 45 14.95 -10.52 9.89
N ARG A 46 15.16 -10.26 8.60
CA ARG A 46 16.05 -9.19 8.14
C ARG A 46 15.62 -7.80 8.65
N LEU A 47 14.30 -7.54 8.76
CA LEU A 47 13.82 -6.30 9.38
C LEU A 47 14.19 -6.23 10.84
N ARG A 48 13.98 -7.33 11.60
CA ARG A 48 14.33 -7.41 13.02
C ARG A 48 15.83 -7.22 13.24
N GLU A 49 16.67 -7.94 12.49
CA GLU A 49 18.13 -7.81 12.55
C GLU A 49 18.57 -6.36 12.29
N ALA A 50 18.01 -5.72 11.28
CA ALA A 50 18.35 -4.33 10.96
C ALA A 50 17.90 -3.34 12.04
N PHE A 51 16.76 -3.56 12.70
CA PHE A 51 16.29 -2.70 13.80
C PHE A 51 17.11 -2.88 15.07
N THR A 52 17.59 -4.09 15.35
CA THR A 52 18.42 -4.40 16.53
C THR A 52 19.90 -4.12 16.35
N ALA A 53 20.36 -3.80 15.13
CA ALA A 53 21.77 -3.58 14.85
C ALA A 53 22.34 -2.31 15.50
N ASP A 54 21.52 -1.30 15.75
CA ASP A 54 21.93 -0.04 16.37
C ASP A 54 20.73 0.57 17.13
N GLU A 55 21.00 1.21 18.27
CA GLU A 55 19.96 1.87 19.07
C GLU A 55 19.29 3.04 18.32
N ALA A 56 20.01 3.75 17.47
CA ALA A 56 19.46 4.80 16.63
C ALA A 56 18.36 4.29 15.65
N HIS A 57 18.38 2.99 15.33
CA HIS A 57 17.40 2.37 14.43
C HIS A 57 16.01 2.22 15.04
N ILE A 58 15.87 2.36 16.37
CA ILE A 58 14.56 2.33 17.07
C ILE A 58 13.60 3.34 16.46
N SER A 59 14.08 4.53 16.08
CA SER A 59 13.24 5.54 15.43
C SER A 59 12.64 5.04 14.11
N VAL A 60 13.38 4.23 13.35
CA VAL A 60 12.91 3.65 12.08
C VAL A 60 11.90 2.54 12.34
N GLU A 61 12.13 1.71 13.36
CA GLU A 61 11.20 0.66 13.79
C GLU A 61 9.86 1.26 14.21
N VAL A 62 9.87 2.29 15.07
CA VAL A 62 8.65 2.98 15.53
C VAL A 62 7.89 3.56 14.33
N ALA A 63 8.59 4.21 13.40
CA ALA A 63 7.97 4.74 12.19
C ALA A 63 7.35 3.64 11.30
N TYR A 64 8.01 2.48 11.19
CA TYR A 64 7.49 1.33 10.49
C TYR A 64 6.23 0.77 11.16
N LEU A 65 6.25 0.56 12.48
CA LEU A 65 5.11 0.05 13.23
C LEU A 65 3.89 0.98 13.15
N LEU A 66 4.09 2.28 13.27
CA LEU A 66 3.02 3.28 13.09
C LEU A 66 2.44 3.23 11.67
N THR A 67 3.27 3.04 10.65
CA THR A 67 2.79 2.89 9.27
C THR A 67 1.98 1.60 9.10
N GLN A 68 2.34 0.50 9.77
CA GLN A 68 1.52 -0.71 9.77
C GLN A 68 0.17 -0.46 10.45
N GLN A 69 0.15 0.21 11.62
CA GLN A 69 -1.10 0.58 12.28
C GLN A 69 -2.02 1.45 11.41
N VAL A 70 -1.45 2.40 10.67
CA VAL A 70 -2.22 3.18 9.69
C VAL A 70 -2.82 2.28 8.60
N ARG A 71 -2.09 1.28 8.12
CA ARG A 71 -2.61 0.29 7.16
C ARG A 71 -3.73 -0.55 7.77
N ASP A 72 -3.57 -0.98 9.02
CA ASP A 72 -4.56 -1.77 9.74
C ASP A 72 -5.91 -1.05 9.84
N VAL A 73 -5.93 0.29 9.95
CA VAL A 73 -7.15 1.10 9.85
C VAL A 73 -7.96 0.78 8.60
N PHE A 74 -7.28 0.57 7.46
CA PHE A 74 -7.92 0.27 6.19
C PHE A 74 -8.23 -1.22 5.99
N HIS A 75 -7.70 -2.11 6.82
CA HIS A 75 -7.91 -3.56 6.73
C HIS A 75 -8.98 -4.07 7.71
N GLN A 76 -9.62 -3.18 8.47
CA GLN A 76 -10.68 -3.55 9.39
C GLN A 76 -11.94 -4.05 8.66
N ASP A 77 -12.60 -5.04 9.24
CA ASP A 77 -13.82 -5.63 8.67
C ASP A 77 -14.96 -4.62 8.60
N THR A 78 -15.06 -3.75 9.60
CA THR A 78 -16.10 -2.73 9.67
C THR A 78 -15.53 -1.31 9.53
N PRO A 79 -16.17 -0.44 8.71
CA PRO A 79 -15.75 0.96 8.59
C PRO A 79 -15.86 1.75 9.90
N ALA A 80 -16.72 1.32 10.83
CA ALA A 80 -16.85 1.94 12.14
C ALA A 80 -15.59 1.70 12.97
N HIS A 81 -15.10 0.47 13.02
CA HIS A 81 -13.87 0.11 13.70
C HIS A 81 -12.65 0.82 13.10
N GLY A 82 -12.56 0.86 11.76
CA GLY A 82 -11.52 1.62 11.07
C GLY A 82 -11.51 3.12 11.43
N ARG A 83 -12.68 3.76 11.55
CA ARG A 83 -12.79 5.16 12.00
C ARG A 83 -12.33 5.36 13.44
N HIS A 84 -12.71 4.44 14.33
CA HIS A 84 -12.29 4.51 15.73
C HIS A 84 -10.76 4.39 15.87
N LEU A 85 -10.16 3.42 15.21
CA LEU A 85 -8.70 3.27 15.18
C LEU A 85 -7.99 4.48 14.56
N ALA A 86 -8.54 5.03 13.48
CA ALA A 86 -8.00 6.24 12.86
C ALA A 86 -8.02 7.45 13.80
N ALA A 87 -9.13 7.69 14.50
CA ALA A 87 -9.25 8.77 15.46
C ALA A 87 -8.20 8.63 16.58
N HIS A 88 -8.04 7.43 17.11
CA HIS A 88 -7.06 7.15 18.15
C HIS A 88 -5.62 7.37 17.67
N LEU A 89 -5.28 6.97 16.45
CA LEU A 89 -3.96 7.22 15.87
C LEU A 89 -3.72 8.72 15.64
N ILE A 90 -4.69 9.44 15.09
CA ILE A 90 -4.57 10.88 14.80
C ILE A 90 -4.27 11.67 16.08
N GLN A 91 -4.89 11.31 17.21
CA GLN A 91 -4.63 11.96 18.50
C GLN A 91 -3.21 11.70 19.03
N ARG A 92 -2.62 10.55 18.72
CA ARG A 92 -1.29 10.15 19.22
C ARG A 92 -0.12 10.64 18.36
N LEU A 93 -0.33 10.84 17.05
CA LEU A 93 0.72 11.21 16.11
C LEU A 93 1.45 12.52 16.48
N PRO A 94 0.76 13.61 16.92
CA PRO A 94 1.43 14.86 17.28
C PRO A 94 2.37 14.74 18.50
N ALA A 95 2.06 13.82 19.41
CA ALA A 95 2.87 13.56 20.61
C ALA A 95 4.09 12.66 20.35
N CYS A 96 4.29 12.20 19.12
CA CYS A 96 5.41 11.32 18.78
C CYS A 96 6.72 12.10 18.80
N PRO A 97 7.80 11.58 19.44
CA PRO A 97 9.10 12.26 19.49
C PRO A 97 9.82 12.28 18.13
N ILE A 98 9.33 11.59 17.14
CA ILE A 98 9.90 11.53 15.78
C ILE A 98 9.31 12.67 14.94
N PRO A 99 10.11 13.66 14.52
CA PRO A 99 9.61 14.89 13.89
C PRO A 99 8.86 14.64 12.58
N GLU A 100 9.26 13.64 11.79
CA GLU A 100 8.58 13.28 10.55
C GLU A 100 7.17 12.74 10.82
N ILE A 101 6.98 12.06 11.92
CA ILE A 101 5.68 11.51 12.33
C ILE A 101 4.81 12.59 12.96
N ALA A 102 5.39 13.42 13.82
CA ALA A 102 4.69 14.56 14.42
C ALA A 102 4.13 15.51 13.35
N ARG A 103 4.86 15.74 12.26
CA ARG A 103 4.38 16.52 11.10
C ARG A 103 3.14 15.89 10.44
N LEU A 104 3.05 14.58 10.38
CA LEU A 104 1.85 13.92 9.83
C LEU A 104 0.62 14.17 10.71
N GLY A 105 0.82 14.30 12.02
CA GLY A 105 -0.23 14.59 12.98
C GLY A 105 -0.50 16.08 13.21
N ALA A 106 0.31 16.99 12.64
CA ALA A 106 0.24 18.42 12.91
C ALA A 106 -1.07 19.08 12.43
N ASP A 107 -1.74 18.49 11.43
CA ASP A 107 -3.07 18.91 10.98
C ASP A 107 -4.08 17.74 11.12
N PRO A 108 -4.65 17.56 12.31
CA PRO A 108 -5.60 16.47 12.56
C PRO A 108 -6.85 16.58 11.70
N THR A 109 -7.31 17.79 11.36
CA THR A 109 -8.50 18.01 10.52
C THR A 109 -8.27 17.50 9.10
N GLN A 110 -7.11 17.77 8.54
CA GLN A 110 -6.72 17.30 7.21
C GLN A 110 -6.55 15.78 7.19
N MET A 111 -5.92 15.21 8.23
CA MET A 111 -5.75 13.76 8.38
C MET A 111 -7.10 13.06 8.53
N GLU A 112 -8.00 13.57 9.36
CA GLU A 112 -9.36 13.02 9.53
C GLU A 112 -10.15 13.09 8.21
N GLY A 113 -10.10 14.21 7.51
CA GLY A 113 -10.72 14.38 6.21
C GLY A 113 -10.19 13.39 5.15
N ARG A 114 -8.87 13.19 5.09
CA ARG A 114 -8.22 12.20 4.20
C ARG A 114 -8.63 10.77 4.56
N THR A 115 -8.57 10.40 5.82
CA THR A 115 -8.95 9.07 6.30
C THR A 115 -10.42 8.78 6.02
N ARG A 116 -11.32 9.72 6.31
CA ARG A 116 -12.76 9.61 6.03
C ARG A 116 -13.03 9.43 4.53
N ARG A 117 -12.31 10.16 3.66
CA ARG A 117 -12.42 10.05 2.20
C ARG A 117 -11.94 8.69 1.71
N LEU A 118 -10.80 8.20 2.19
CA LEU A 118 -10.24 6.90 1.81
C LEU A 118 -11.12 5.73 2.27
N LEU A 119 -11.64 5.77 3.50
CA LEU A 119 -12.57 4.76 4.02
C LEU A 119 -13.89 4.75 3.24
N ARG A 120 -14.35 5.92 2.77
CA ARG A 120 -15.54 6.04 1.92
C ARG A 120 -15.27 5.46 0.52
N HIS A 121 -14.11 5.72 -0.05
CA HIS A 121 -13.69 5.22 -1.37
C HIS A 121 -13.55 3.69 -1.37
N ARG A 122 -13.00 3.10 -0.31
CA ARG A 122 -12.93 1.63 -0.16
C ARG A 122 -14.31 0.99 -0.13
N ARG A 123 -15.28 1.62 0.53
CA ARG A 123 -16.68 1.14 0.56
C ARG A 123 -17.31 1.15 -0.83
N SER A 124 -16.98 2.13 -1.68
CA SER A 124 -17.44 2.13 -3.07
C SER A 124 -16.74 1.05 -3.89
N GLN A 125 -15.46 0.80 -3.69
CA GLN A 125 -14.73 -0.27 -4.38
C GLN A 125 -15.15 -1.68 -3.93
N GLN A 126 -15.49 -1.88 -2.66
CA GLN A 126 -16.05 -3.17 -2.19
C GLN A 126 -17.46 -3.43 -2.71
N ARG A 127 -18.26 -2.38 -2.95
CA ARG A 127 -19.57 -2.48 -3.63
C ARG A 127 -19.42 -2.69 -5.13
N THR A 128 -18.33 -2.20 -5.71
CA THR A 128 -17.92 -2.45 -7.08
C THR A 128 -16.79 -3.47 -7.04
N GLN A 129 -17.07 -4.70 -6.59
CA GLN A 129 -16.19 -5.81 -6.98
C GLN A 129 -16.17 -5.78 -8.51
N PRO A 130 -15.00 -5.67 -9.14
CA PRO A 130 -14.94 -5.83 -10.58
C PRO A 130 -15.58 -7.17 -10.87
N LYS A 131 -16.65 -7.16 -11.67
CA LYS A 131 -17.30 -8.41 -12.11
C LYS A 131 -16.16 -9.28 -12.66
N PRO A 132 -16.18 -10.62 -12.43
CA PRO A 132 -15.14 -11.53 -12.95
C PRO A 132 -14.77 -11.29 -14.42
N SER A 133 -15.74 -10.79 -15.19
CA SER A 133 -15.56 -10.34 -16.57
C SER A 133 -14.51 -9.25 -16.76
N THR A 134 -14.34 -8.32 -15.80
CA THR A 134 -13.37 -7.23 -15.92
C THR A 134 -11.93 -7.73 -15.79
N ASP A 135 -11.68 -8.70 -14.90
CA ASP A 135 -10.36 -9.32 -14.75
C ASP A 135 -9.98 -10.15 -15.97
N ILE A 136 -10.94 -10.83 -16.58
CA ILE A 136 -10.75 -11.60 -17.82
C ILE A 136 -10.45 -10.66 -18.99
N ILE A 137 -11.14 -9.54 -19.09
CA ILE A 137 -10.90 -8.50 -20.10
C ILE A 137 -9.50 -7.90 -19.96
N GLU A 138 -9.08 -7.57 -18.72
CA GLU A 138 -7.76 -7.02 -18.47
C GLU A 138 -6.65 -8.03 -18.74
N LEU A 139 -6.86 -9.30 -18.42
CA LEU A 139 -5.97 -10.39 -18.77
C LEU A 139 -5.83 -10.54 -20.29
N GLY A 140 -6.96 -10.55 -21.02
CA GLY A 140 -6.98 -10.61 -22.48
C GLY A 140 -6.23 -9.43 -23.13
N ARG A 141 -6.39 -8.22 -22.59
CA ARG A 141 -5.70 -7.02 -23.05
C ARG A 141 -4.18 -7.11 -22.84
N ARG A 142 -3.72 -7.61 -21.69
CA ARG A 142 -2.29 -7.80 -21.38
C ARG A 142 -1.65 -8.87 -22.27
N THR A 143 -2.34 -9.98 -22.47
CA THR A 143 -1.85 -11.09 -23.29
C THR A 143 -1.71 -10.71 -24.75
N ALA A 144 -2.57 -9.84 -25.26
CA ALA A 144 -2.59 -9.42 -26.66
C ALA A 144 -1.52 -8.40 -27.06
N LYS A 145 -0.73 -7.89 -26.11
CA LYS A 145 0.32 -6.87 -26.35
C LYS A 145 -0.16 -5.64 -27.14
N GLY A 146 -1.42 -5.31 -27.04
CA GLY A 146 -2.09 -4.25 -27.78
C GLY A 146 -2.89 -4.74 -28.97
N TYR A 147 -3.93 -3.97 -29.35
CA TYR A 147 -4.77 -4.23 -30.50
C TYR A 147 -4.68 -3.05 -31.46
N PRO A 148 -4.11 -3.22 -32.66
CA PRO A 148 -4.01 -2.15 -33.65
C PRO A 148 -5.38 -1.73 -34.21
N ASN A 149 -6.39 -2.60 -34.10
CA ASN A 149 -7.74 -2.31 -34.57
C ASN A 149 -8.75 -2.25 -33.43
N PRO A 150 -9.35 -1.07 -33.13
CA PRO A 150 -10.31 -0.89 -32.03
C PRO A 150 -11.58 -1.75 -32.19
N THR A 151 -12.05 -1.99 -33.42
CA THR A 151 -13.23 -2.79 -33.71
C THR A 151 -13.02 -4.27 -33.36
N ASN A 152 -11.88 -4.83 -33.80
CA ASN A 152 -11.51 -6.20 -33.44
C ASN A 152 -11.29 -6.37 -31.93
N ASN A 153 -10.74 -5.34 -31.28
CA ASN A 153 -10.61 -5.35 -29.82
C ASN A 153 -11.99 -5.44 -29.15
N LYS A 154 -12.95 -4.62 -29.58
CA LYS A 154 -14.32 -4.62 -29.03
C LYS A 154 -15.00 -5.98 -29.23
N LEU A 155 -14.89 -6.58 -30.39
CA LEU A 155 -15.46 -7.90 -30.68
C LEU A 155 -14.83 -9.00 -29.82
N ARG A 156 -13.51 -9.01 -29.68
CA ARG A 156 -12.82 -9.98 -28.81
C ARG A 156 -13.18 -9.81 -27.34
N MET A 157 -13.34 -8.57 -26.88
CA MET A 157 -13.76 -8.31 -25.50
C MET A 157 -15.18 -8.82 -25.23
N LEU A 158 -16.11 -8.68 -26.20
CA LEU A 158 -17.46 -9.22 -26.11
C LEU A 158 -17.44 -10.76 -26.07
N LEU A 159 -16.61 -11.41 -26.89
CA LEU A 159 -16.43 -12.87 -26.86
C LEU A 159 -15.87 -13.38 -25.52
N ILE A 160 -14.85 -12.71 -25.01
CA ILE A 160 -14.20 -13.09 -23.73
C ILE A 160 -15.15 -12.85 -22.55
N ALA A 161 -15.97 -11.81 -22.59
CA ALA A 161 -16.94 -11.49 -21.54
C ALA A 161 -18.19 -12.40 -21.56
N GLY A 162 -18.35 -13.23 -22.57
CA GLY A 162 -19.47 -14.18 -22.68
C GLY A 162 -20.80 -13.56 -23.13
N ASP A 163 -20.78 -12.34 -23.65
CA ASP A 163 -21.97 -11.63 -24.15
C ASP A 163 -22.41 -12.09 -25.56
N LEU A 164 -21.61 -12.95 -26.21
CA LEU A 164 -21.95 -13.57 -27.50
C LEU A 164 -21.81 -15.07 -27.37
N ASP A 165 -22.93 -15.80 -27.43
CA ASP A 165 -22.93 -17.25 -27.56
C ASP A 165 -22.24 -17.64 -28.87
N ALA A 166 -21.17 -18.41 -28.77
CA ALA A 166 -20.40 -18.89 -29.92
C ALA A 166 -21.22 -19.72 -30.93
N PHE A 167 -22.42 -20.17 -30.53
CA PHE A 167 -23.30 -20.98 -31.34
C PHE A 167 -24.16 -20.18 -32.35
N THR A 168 -24.26 -18.88 -32.26
CA THR A 168 -25.07 -18.06 -33.18
C THR A 168 -24.36 -17.70 -34.47
N HIS A 169 -23.09 -18.01 -34.64
CA HIS A 169 -22.30 -17.68 -35.83
C HIS A 169 -22.12 -18.83 -36.83
N THR A 170 -22.77 -19.96 -36.63
CA THR A 170 -22.65 -21.11 -37.57
C THR A 170 -23.80 -21.20 -38.57
N GLN A 171 -24.66 -20.16 -38.64
CA GLN A 171 -25.69 -20.05 -39.68
C GLN A 171 -25.63 -18.69 -40.36
N LEU A 172 -24.68 -18.54 -41.29
CA LEU A 172 -24.74 -17.72 -42.48
C LEU A 172 -23.77 -18.28 -43.51
#